data_2b838026e426507794c40c3b6b333320
#
_entry.id   2b838026e426507794c40c3b6b333320
#
_cell.length_a   1.000
_cell.length_b   1.000
_cell.length_c   1.000
_cell.angle_alpha   90.00
_cell.angle_beta   90.00
_cell.angle_gamma   90.00
#
_symmetry.space_group_name_H-M   'P 1'
#
loop_
_entity.id
_entity.type
_entity.pdbx_description
1 polymer ?
#
loop_
_entity_poly.entity_id
_entity_poly.type
_entity_poly.pdbx_seq_one_letter_code
_entity_poly.pdbx_strand_id
1 'polypeptide(L)'
;KPSRSTAPSNLAVIGRYILSPGIFGHLDAKTVGAGGEIQLTDAIAAELAARPGSVLGFRFSGTRFDCGTKAGFMQAAVHLTLRRDDLRDEFADYLRGVMERDLAPMRTPLRAVTSVAS
;
A
#
# COMPACT_ATOMS: atom_id res chain seq x y z
N LYS A 1 -5.96 -6.61 13.46
CA LYS A 1 -6.15 -7.22 12.12
C LYS A 1 -6.67 -8.64 12.31
N PRO A 2 -7.74 -9.07 11.62
CA PRO A 2 -8.21 -10.44 11.69
C PRO A 2 -7.15 -11.40 11.14
N SER A 3 -7.15 -12.63 11.62
CA SER A 3 -6.33 -13.70 11.04
C SER A 3 -6.85 -14.04 9.63
N ARG A 4 -6.03 -14.70 8.83
CA ARG A 4 -6.43 -15.13 7.48
C ARG A 4 -7.69 -16.01 7.47
N SER A 5 -7.85 -16.82 8.53
CA SER A 5 -9.00 -17.72 8.69
C SER A 5 -10.27 -17.03 9.19
N THR A 6 -10.15 -15.86 9.81
CA THR A 6 -11.29 -15.10 10.38
C THR A 6 -11.66 -13.88 9.57
N ALA A 7 -10.90 -13.54 8.54
CA ALA A 7 -11.20 -12.42 7.67
C ALA A 7 -12.46 -12.72 6.83
N PRO A 8 -13.49 -11.85 6.86
CA PRO A 8 -14.74 -12.09 6.12
C PRO A 8 -14.57 -11.95 4.61
N SER A 9 -13.50 -11.30 4.16
CA SER A 9 -13.18 -11.11 2.74
C SER A 9 -11.71 -10.77 2.56
N ASN A 10 -11.25 -10.69 1.30
CA ASN A 10 -9.94 -10.16 0.93
C ASN A 10 -9.94 -8.64 0.67
N LEU A 11 -11.04 -7.96 0.92
CA LEU A 11 -11.12 -6.50 0.82
C LEU A 11 -10.55 -5.88 2.09
N ALA A 12 -9.68 -4.89 1.92
CA ALA A 12 -9.07 -4.15 3.02
C ALA A 12 -9.47 -2.68 2.96
N VAL A 13 -9.65 -2.08 4.13
CA VAL A 13 -9.86 -0.64 4.25
C VAL A 13 -8.54 0.08 3.99
N ILE A 14 -8.55 1.06 3.07
CA ILE A 14 -7.34 1.74 2.62
C ILE A 14 -7.20 3.18 3.14
N GLY A 15 -8.05 3.59 4.08
CA GLY A 15 -7.79 4.74 4.93
C GLY A 15 -8.41 6.08 4.50
N ARG A 16 -9.43 6.12 3.64
CA ARG A 16 -10.25 7.33 3.43
C ARG A 16 -11.66 7.09 3.92
N TYR A 17 -12.13 7.97 4.83
CA TYR A 17 -13.41 7.83 5.50
C TYR A 17 -14.21 9.13 5.40
N ILE A 18 -15.51 9.00 5.14
CA ILE A 18 -16.52 10.03 5.38
C ILE A 18 -17.47 9.42 6.40
N LEU A 19 -17.46 9.95 7.60
CA LEU A 19 -18.18 9.40 8.75
C LEU A 19 -19.16 10.43 9.30
N SER A 20 -20.29 9.95 9.83
CA SER A 20 -21.22 10.82 10.55
C SER A 20 -20.62 11.30 11.88
N PRO A 21 -21.07 12.46 12.42
CA PRO A 21 -20.60 12.95 13.73
C PRO A 21 -20.82 11.97 14.88
N GLY A 22 -21.77 11.03 14.76
CA GLY A 22 -22.01 9.99 15.76
C GLY A 22 -20.81 9.09 16.06
N ILE A 23 -19.83 9.02 15.13
CA ILE A 23 -18.60 8.25 15.33
C ILE A 23 -17.82 8.71 16.57
N PHE A 24 -17.86 10.01 16.91
CA PHE A 24 -17.16 10.55 18.06
C PHE A 24 -17.71 9.98 19.38
N GLY A 25 -19.02 9.69 19.46
CA GLY A 25 -19.57 9.02 20.64
C GLY A 25 -18.98 7.63 20.88
N HIS A 26 -18.67 6.88 19.82
CA HIS A 26 -18.00 5.58 19.93
C HIS A 26 -16.51 5.73 20.28
N LEU A 27 -15.84 6.80 19.84
CA LEU A 27 -14.44 7.08 20.19
C LEU A 27 -14.32 7.57 21.64
N ASP A 28 -15.26 8.41 22.11
CA ASP A 28 -15.27 8.95 23.48
C ASP A 28 -15.57 7.86 24.53
N ALA A 29 -16.23 6.79 24.16
CA ALA A 29 -16.49 5.65 25.05
C ALA A 29 -15.22 4.98 25.58
N LYS A 30 -14.04 5.44 25.18
CA LYS A 30 -12.71 5.01 25.64
C LYS A 30 -12.49 3.50 25.64
N THR A 31 -13.18 2.81 24.74
CA THR A 31 -12.95 1.39 24.54
C THR A 31 -11.58 1.20 23.91
N VAL A 32 -10.64 0.77 24.73
CA VAL A 32 -9.27 0.52 24.30
C VAL A 32 -9.24 -0.76 23.47
N GLY A 33 -8.87 -0.64 22.21
CA GLY A 33 -8.74 -1.77 21.28
C GLY A 33 -7.41 -2.51 21.40
N ALA A 34 -7.12 -3.35 20.44
CA ALA A 34 -5.86 -4.07 20.36
C ALA A 34 -4.67 -3.08 20.32
N GLY A 35 -3.70 -3.29 21.19
CA GLY A 35 -2.51 -2.44 21.32
C GLY A 35 -2.62 -1.31 22.33
N GLY A 36 -3.70 -1.18 23.07
CA GLY A 36 -3.86 -0.16 24.10
C GLY A 36 -4.27 1.22 23.56
N GLU A 37 -4.68 1.32 22.30
CA GLU A 37 -5.07 2.55 21.62
C GLU A 37 -6.55 2.53 21.24
N ILE A 38 -7.14 3.72 21.15
CA ILE A 38 -8.50 3.89 20.61
C ILE A 38 -8.42 3.74 19.09
N GLN A 39 -9.09 2.74 18.56
CA GLN A 39 -9.04 2.40 17.13
C GLN A 39 -10.28 2.90 16.39
N LEU A 40 -10.10 3.69 15.33
CA LEU A 40 -11.21 4.15 14.49
C LEU A 40 -11.99 2.97 13.88
N THR A 41 -11.33 1.88 13.54
CA THR A 41 -11.97 0.68 13.00
C THR A 41 -12.92 0.01 14.00
N ASP A 42 -12.60 0.07 15.29
CA ASP A 42 -13.48 -0.45 16.34
C ASP A 42 -14.71 0.44 16.52
N ALA A 43 -14.54 1.76 16.45
CA ALA A 43 -15.64 2.71 16.47
C ALA A 43 -16.58 2.51 15.25
N ILE A 44 -16.02 2.29 14.06
CA ILE A 44 -16.82 1.97 12.86
C ILE A 44 -17.58 0.65 13.03
N ALA A 45 -16.98 -0.36 13.63
CA ALA A 45 -17.64 -1.63 13.91
C ALA A 45 -18.79 -1.45 14.92
N ALA A 46 -18.59 -0.64 15.97
CA ALA A 46 -19.63 -0.29 16.94
C ALA A 46 -20.79 0.48 16.28
N GLU A 47 -20.48 1.42 15.39
CA GLU A 47 -21.49 2.17 14.63
C GLU A 47 -22.34 1.24 13.76
N LEU A 48 -21.70 0.29 13.04
CA LEU A 48 -22.39 -0.72 12.23
C LEU A 48 -23.28 -1.65 13.07
N ALA A 49 -22.80 -2.03 14.27
CA ALA A 49 -23.59 -2.85 15.17
C ALA A 49 -24.80 -2.10 15.74
N ALA A 50 -24.65 -0.83 16.06
CA ALA A 50 -25.72 0.01 16.57
C ALA A 50 -26.76 0.38 15.49
N ARG A 51 -26.29 0.60 14.26
CA ARG A 51 -27.12 1.02 13.12
C ARG A 51 -26.73 0.26 11.85
N PRO A 52 -27.26 -0.95 11.62
CA PRO A 52 -26.96 -1.71 10.42
C PRO A 52 -27.24 -0.90 9.14
N GLY A 53 -26.29 -0.89 8.22
CA GLY A 53 -26.40 -0.12 6.98
C GLY A 53 -25.97 1.36 7.06
N SER A 54 -25.56 1.85 8.24
CA SER A 54 -25.12 3.24 8.43
C SER A 54 -23.77 3.55 7.79
N VAL A 55 -22.94 2.55 7.55
CA VAL A 55 -21.63 2.68 6.91
C VAL A 55 -21.58 1.84 5.64
N LEU A 56 -21.20 2.47 4.56
CA LEU A 56 -21.06 1.83 3.25
C LEU A 56 -19.59 1.75 2.84
N GLY A 57 -19.19 0.60 2.29
CA GLY A 57 -17.87 0.42 1.70
C GLY A 57 -17.88 0.82 0.22
N PHE A 58 -17.07 1.80 -0.15
CA PHE A 58 -16.85 2.13 -1.56
C PHE A 58 -15.72 1.28 -2.12
N ARG A 59 -16.02 0.48 -3.13
CA ARG A 59 -15.01 -0.35 -3.80
C ARG A 59 -14.19 0.51 -4.75
N PHE A 60 -12.98 0.82 -4.35
CA PHE A 60 -12.05 1.65 -5.10
C PHE A 60 -11.45 0.87 -6.28
N SER A 61 -11.43 1.50 -7.46
CA SER A 61 -10.73 1.02 -8.64
C SER A 61 -9.53 1.92 -8.91
N GLY A 62 -8.32 1.40 -8.72
CA GLY A 62 -7.08 2.15 -8.89
C GLY A 62 -5.89 1.46 -8.27
N THR A 63 -4.72 2.09 -8.34
CA THR A 63 -3.48 1.59 -7.75
C THR A 63 -3.27 2.19 -6.37
N ARG A 64 -3.10 1.33 -5.37
CA ARG A 64 -2.72 1.73 -4.02
C ARG A 64 -1.20 1.61 -3.84
N PHE A 65 -0.59 2.64 -3.28
CA PHE A 65 0.80 2.63 -2.85
C PHE A 65 0.87 2.73 -1.32
N ASP A 66 1.76 1.94 -0.72
CA ASP A 66 2.05 2.04 0.71
C ASP A 66 3.26 2.95 0.92
N CYS A 67 3.01 4.26 0.99
CA CYS A 67 4.05 5.26 1.16
C CYS A 67 4.70 5.24 2.57
N GLY A 68 4.21 4.43 3.49
CA GLY A 68 4.87 4.16 4.77
C GLY A 68 6.14 3.32 4.64
N THR A 69 6.34 2.67 3.50
CA THR A 69 7.57 1.96 3.17
C THR A 69 8.40 2.74 2.16
N LYS A 70 9.73 2.67 2.27
CA LYS A 70 10.65 3.34 1.30
C LYS A 70 10.39 2.89 -0.14
N ALA A 71 10.21 1.59 -0.34
CA ALA A 71 9.91 1.03 -1.66
C ALA A 71 8.57 1.51 -2.20
N GLY A 72 7.51 1.50 -1.39
CA GLY A 72 6.18 1.97 -1.79
C GLY A 72 6.17 3.47 -2.12
N PHE A 73 6.93 4.28 -1.39
CA PHE A 73 7.10 5.71 -1.71
C PHE A 73 7.77 5.90 -3.08
N MET A 74 8.85 5.18 -3.38
CA MET A 74 9.54 5.26 -4.67
C MET A 74 8.63 4.79 -5.81
N GLN A 75 7.89 3.70 -5.60
CA GLN A 75 6.91 3.20 -6.58
C GLN A 75 5.82 4.24 -6.88
N ALA A 76 5.30 4.89 -5.84
CA ALA A 76 4.31 5.97 -5.99
C ALA A 76 4.89 7.15 -6.77
N ALA A 77 6.12 7.59 -6.44
CA ALA A 77 6.79 8.68 -7.13
C ALA A 77 6.95 8.40 -8.63
N VAL A 78 7.50 7.24 -8.98
CA VAL A 78 7.66 6.83 -10.39
C VAL A 78 6.31 6.79 -11.11
N HIS A 79 5.32 6.11 -10.52
CA HIS A 79 4.01 5.93 -11.13
C HIS A 79 3.29 7.27 -11.37
N LEU A 80 3.34 8.17 -10.38
CA LEU A 80 2.68 9.47 -10.49
C LEU A 80 3.39 10.41 -11.44
N THR A 81 4.73 10.40 -11.47
CA THR A 81 5.51 11.22 -12.41
C THR A 81 5.22 10.82 -13.87
N LEU A 82 5.15 9.53 -14.16
CA LEU A 82 4.80 9.03 -15.51
C LEU A 82 3.37 9.36 -15.95
N ARG A 83 2.52 9.86 -15.06
CA ARG A 83 1.15 10.31 -15.36
C ARG A 83 1.00 11.83 -15.47
N ARG A 84 2.07 12.56 -15.27
CA ARG A 84 2.10 14.00 -15.41
C ARG A 84 2.54 14.36 -16.84
N ASP A 85 1.72 15.09 -17.55
CA ASP A 85 1.99 15.45 -18.96
C ASP A 85 3.25 16.31 -19.11
N ASP A 86 3.55 17.14 -18.09
CA ASP A 86 4.71 18.03 -18.07
C ASP A 86 6.04 17.33 -17.73
N LEU A 87 6.02 16.10 -17.21
CA LEU A 87 7.22 15.40 -16.74
C LEU A 87 7.41 14.03 -17.40
N ARG A 88 6.33 13.47 -17.94
CA ARG A 88 6.28 12.07 -18.37
C ARG A 88 7.39 11.68 -19.33
N ASP A 89 7.56 12.46 -20.38
CA ASP A 89 8.44 12.08 -21.49
C ASP A 89 9.91 12.15 -21.08
N GLU A 90 10.33 13.26 -20.44
CA GLU A 90 11.68 13.41 -19.90
C GLU A 90 12.01 12.32 -18.86
N PHE A 91 11.07 12.06 -17.97
CA PHE A 91 11.28 11.07 -16.92
C PHE A 91 11.29 9.63 -17.46
N ALA A 92 10.48 9.32 -18.48
CA ALA A 92 10.49 8.03 -19.14
C ALA A 92 11.82 7.76 -19.85
N ASP A 93 12.40 8.78 -20.51
CA ASP A 93 13.72 8.68 -21.14
C ASP A 93 14.82 8.45 -20.12
N TYR A 94 14.77 9.17 -19.00
CA TYR A 94 15.69 8.95 -17.88
C TYR A 94 15.61 7.52 -17.33
N LEU A 95 14.41 7.01 -17.10
CA LEU A 95 14.22 5.64 -16.59
C LEU A 95 14.75 4.59 -17.56
N ARG A 96 14.52 4.75 -18.88
CA ARG A 96 15.10 3.83 -19.88
C ARG A 96 16.62 3.80 -19.79
N GLY A 97 17.25 4.98 -19.70
CA GLY A 97 18.70 5.06 -19.51
C GLY A 97 19.21 4.40 -18.23
N VAL A 98 18.49 4.52 -17.11
CA VAL A 98 18.82 3.82 -15.86
C VAL A 98 18.71 2.31 -16.05
N MET A 99 17.63 1.83 -16.65
CA MET A 99 17.44 0.39 -16.88
C MET A 99 18.54 -0.21 -17.77
N GLU A 100 18.95 0.51 -18.80
CA GLU A 100 20.01 0.06 -19.73
C GLU A 100 21.39 0.04 -19.08
N ARG A 101 21.71 1.03 -18.23
CA ARG A 101 23.04 1.14 -17.62
C ARG A 101 23.17 0.32 -16.34
N ASP A 102 22.15 0.41 -15.47
CA ASP A 102 22.30 0.00 -14.06
C ASP A 102 21.59 -1.33 -13.79
N LEU A 103 20.57 -1.68 -14.59
CA LEU A 103 19.77 -2.91 -14.45
C LEU A 103 20.03 -3.92 -15.60
N ALA A 104 20.89 -3.60 -16.55
CA ALA A 104 21.36 -4.61 -17.50
C ALA A 104 21.92 -5.81 -16.72
N PRO A 105 21.58 -7.07 -17.08
CA PRO A 105 22.09 -8.23 -16.35
C PRO A 105 23.60 -8.15 -16.30
N MET A 106 24.18 -8.13 -15.08
CA MET A 106 25.62 -8.24 -14.91
C MET A 106 26.07 -9.49 -15.64
N ARG A 107 26.75 -9.32 -16.77
CA ARG A 107 27.43 -10.42 -17.45
C ARG A 107 28.56 -10.84 -16.52
N THR A 108 28.31 -11.80 -15.66
CA THR A 108 29.35 -12.47 -14.90
C THR A 108 30.31 -13.06 -15.93
N PRO A 109 31.57 -12.63 -16.04
CA PRO A 109 32.51 -13.27 -16.91
C PRO A 109 32.65 -14.72 -16.43
N LEU A 110 32.27 -15.69 -17.27
CA LEU A 110 32.56 -17.10 -17.05
C LEU A 110 34.09 -17.21 -16.83
N ARG A 111 34.52 -17.39 -15.56
CA ARG A 111 35.88 -17.81 -15.28
C ARG A 111 36.07 -19.17 -15.97
N ALA A 112 36.87 -19.20 -17.03
CA ALA A 112 37.36 -20.44 -17.59
C ALA A 112 38.10 -21.14 -16.46
N VAL A 113 37.58 -22.27 -16.00
CA VAL A 113 38.29 -23.20 -15.14
C VAL A 113 39.29 -23.90 -16.05
N THR A 114 40.51 -23.42 -16.09
CA THR A 114 41.63 -24.18 -16.68
C THR A 114 41.86 -25.40 -15.80
N SER A 115 41.42 -26.54 -16.29
CA SER A 115 41.79 -27.83 -15.77
C SER A 115 43.30 -27.99 -15.88
N VAL A 116 44.00 -27.98 -14.76
CA VAL A 116 45.38 -28.45 -14.69
C VAL A 116 45.33 -29.95 -14.55
N ALA A 117 45.58 -30.65 -15.66
CA ALA A 117 45.90 -32.07 -15.64
C ALA A 117 47.37 -32.24 -15.17
N SER A 118 47.58 -33.08 -14.15
CA SER A 118 48.84 -33.72 -13.83
C SER A 118 48.60 -35.19 -13.60
#